data_3393ff1ff438baf7d345fdce2e9f51fa
#
_entry.id   3393ff1ff438baf7d345fdce2e9f51fa
#
_cell.length_a   1.000
_cell.length_b   1.000
_cell.length_c   1.000
_cell.angle_alpha   90.00
_cell.angle_beta   90.00
_cell.angle_gamma   90.00
#
_symmetry.space_group_name_H-M   'P 1'
#
loop_
_entity.id
_entity.type
_entity.pdbx_description
1 polymer ?
#
loop_
_entity_poly.entity_id
_entity_poly.type
_entity_poly.pdbx_seq_one_letter_code
_entity_poly.pdbx_strand_id
1 'polypeptide(L)'
;ATMCGSLLVGCGGSDNKSADNNENITATIKVWGPAEDQAEENGKWLQTMCEQFNSEHPEWNLTFEYGVCSETDAGKTVTQDPANSGDVYFFANDQLQTLIDANAIAKLGGETADYVKSTNSSAIVDSVSVDGSVYGVPFTTNTWFMFYDKSKFSESDIKSLDTMLSKNKVAFNITEGWYMSSFYLANGCTYFGKDGKDNSAGVDIKGDKGTQATKALVALVNNPNFVNDLQGVGIAGLRDGSVGAYFSGSWDYKSVKEILGDNFGAVSLPTVKINGTDKQLKAFAGSKAIAVNPNCKYQQVAVALAKYLGGKDAQAKHYELRNVIPCNTELLATDVIKKDALVSAQNDTFNKTSVIQPTVTGMNDYWTPAQNFAKAIVNGEVTADNAEAKTLDFYNQ
;
A
#
# COMPACT_ATOMS: atom_id res chain seq x y z
N ALA A 1 -24.45 -73.19 -7.01
CA ALA A 1 -24.80 -72.38 -5.88
C ALA A 1 -24.27 -70.97 -6.05
N THR A 2 -25.16 -70.09 -6.36
CA THR A 2 -25.01 -68.68 -6.63
C THR A 2 -24.91 -67.89 -5.33
N MET A 3 -23.99 -66.97 -5.23
CA MET A 3 -24.03 -65.96 -4.18
C MET A 3 -23.79 -64.58 -4.77
N CYS A 4 -24.82 -63.79 -4.72
CA CYS A 4 -24.83 -62.35 -4.93
C CYS A 4 -24.11 -61.65 -3.79
N GLY A 5 -23.18 -60.77 -4.12
CA GLY A 5 -22.58 -59.83 -3.20
C GLY A 5 -23.02 -58.43 -3.55
N SER A 6 -23.70 -57.80 -2.62
CA SER A 6 -24.29 -56.50 -2.67
C SER A 6 -23.22 -55.38 -2.65
N LEU A 7 -23.36 -54.47 -3.60
CA LEU A 7 -22.69 -53.17 -3.65
C LEU A 7 -23.22 -52.26 -2.55
N LEU A 8 -22.36 -51.82 -1.65
CA LEU A 8 -22.55 -50.66 -0.81
C LEU A 8 -21.90 -49.44 -1.43
N VAL A 9 -22.75 -48.55 -1.89
CA VAL A 9 -22.37 -47.21 -2.26
C VAL A 9 -22.18 -46.39 -0.98
N GLY A 10 -20.95 -46.06 -0.67
CA GLY A 10 -20.60 -45.10 0.36
C GLY A 10 -20.43 -43.73 -0.27
N CYS A 11 -21.37 -42.85 -0.05
CA CYS A 11 -21.21 -41.42 -0.25
C CYS A 11 -20.40 -40.82 0.90
N GLY A 12 -19.47 -39.94 0.56
CA GLY A 12 -18.95 -38.99 1.52
C GLY A 12 -17.42 -39.01 1.65
N GLY A 13 -16.80 -38.07 1.06
CA GLY A 13 -15.40 -37.72 1.26
C GLY A 13 -14.93 -36.83 0.14
N SER A 14 -15.02 -35.53 0.37
CA SER A 14 -14.29 -34.56 -0.44
C SER A 14 -12.80 -34.79 -0.20
N ASP A 15 -12.24 -35.65 -0.99
CA ASP A 15 -10.79 -35.77 -1.08
C ASP A 15 -10.25 -34.51 -1.73
N ASN A 16 -9.67 -33.65 -0.90
CA ASN A 16 -8.65 -32.69 -1.35
C ASN A 16 -7.49 -33.51 -1.92
N LYS A 17 -7.60 -33.89 -3.17
CA LYS A 17 -6.43 -34.32 -3.92
C LYS A 17 -5.54 -33.08 -4.01
N SER A 18 -4.43 -33.06 -3.28
CA SER A 18 -3.25 -32.31 -3.65
C SER A 18 -3.04 -32.57 -5.15
N ALA A 19 -3.21 -31.53 -5.96
CA ALA A 19 -3.01 -31.61 -7.38
C ALA A 19 -1.62 -32.19 -7.62
N ASP A 20 -1.54 -33.29 -8.34
CA ASP A 20 -0.27 -33.85 -8.82
C ASP A 20 0.40 -32.79 -9.68
N ASN A 21 1.51 -32.24 -9.20
CA ASN A 21 2.30 -31.19 -9.85
C ASN A 21 2.99 -31.65 -11.14
N ASN A 22 2.63 -32.80 -11.69
CA ASN A 22 3.29 -33.45 -12.82
C ASN A 22 2.44 -33.52 -14.09
N GLU A 23 1.38 -32.74 -14.22
CA GLU A 23 0.63 -32.70 -15.47
C GLU A 23 1.38 -31.83 -16.50
N ASN A 24 1.64 -32.40 -17.68
CA ASN A 24 2.14 -31.65 -18.83
C ASN A 24 1.03 -30.69 -19.32
N ILE A 25 1.23 -29.39 -19.11
CA ILE A 25 0.28 -28.36 -19.56
C ILE A 25 0.93 -27.54 -20.66
N THR A 26 0.21 -27.39 -21.78
CA THR A 26 0.52 -26.40 -22.82
C THR A 26 -0.57 -25.32 -22.75
N ALA A 27 -0.17 -24.09 -22.44
CA ALA A 27 -1.11 -23.03 -22.21
C ALA A 27 -0.57 -21.66 -22.62
N THR A 28 -1.48 -20.78 -23.03
CA THR A 28 -1.24 -19.36 -23.16
C THR A 28 -1.86 -18.66 -21.95
N ILE A 29 -1.06 -17.90 -21.23
CA ILE A 29 -1.46 -17.17 -20.02
C ILE A 29 -1.42 -15.67 -20.31
N LYS A 30 -2.53 -14.98 -20.09
CA LYS A 30 -2.61 -13.52 -20.17
C LYS A 30 -2.15 -12.92 -18.85
N VAL A 31 -1.12 -12.08 -18.90
CA VAL A 31 -0.56 -11.42 -17.72
C VAL A 31 -0.68 -9.91 -17.91
N TRP A 32 -1.45 -9.26 -17.05
CA TRP A 32 -1.68 -7.83 -17.11
C TRP A 32 -0.98 -7.11 -15.96
N GLY A 33 -0.08 -6.21 -16.30
CA GLY A 33 0.69 -5.45 -15.31
C GLY A 33 0.94 -4.02 -15.77
N PRO A 34 1.52 -3.18 -14.89
CA PRO A 34 1.81 -1.79 -15.23
C PRO A 34 2.82 -1.67 -16.37
N ALA A 35 2.74 -0.58 -17.10
CA ALA A 35 3.63 -0.30 -18.23
C ALA A 35 5.10 -0.26 -17.81
N GLU A 36 5.40 0.27 -16.63
CA GLU A 36 6.75 0.41 -16.09
C GLU A 36 7.45 -0.93 -15.88
N ASP A 37 6.69 -1.99 -15.56
CA ASP A 37 7.22 -3.35 -15.39
C ASP A 37 7.49 -4.06 -16.70
N GLN A 38 7.02 -3.51 -17.81
CA GLN A 38 7.15 -4.06 -19.15
C GLN A 38 8.11 -3.25 -20.02
N ALA A 39 8.54 -2.09 -19.55
CA ALA A 39 9.38 -1.17 -20.29
C ALA A 39 10.83 -1.67 -20.38
N GLU A 40 11.43 -1.48 -21.55
CA GLU A 40 12.81 -1.91 -21.83
C GLU A 40 13.83 -1.19 -20.95
N GLU A 41 13.65 0.12 -20.75
CA GLU A 41 14.48 0.93 -19.89
C GLU A 41 14.47 0.49 -18.42
N ASN A 42 13.46 -0.24 -18.01
CA ASN A 42 13.30 -0.82 -16.67
C ASN A 42 13.61 -2.32 -16.63
N GLY A 43 14.27 -2.87 -17.66
CA GLY A 43 14.71 -4.26 -17.72
C GLY A 43 13.59 -5.27 -17.98
N LYS A 44 12.40 -4.85 -18.41
CA LYS A 44 11.26 -5.76 -18.71
C LYS A 44 11.00 -6.77 -17.60
N TRP A 45 10.87 -6.26 -16.39
CA TRP A 45 10.74 -7.13 -15.21
C TRP A 45 9.66 -8.21 -15.35
N LEU A 46 8.48 -7.85 -15.87
CA LEU A 46 7.35 -8.78 -15.98
C LEU A 46 7.68 -9.93 -16.92
N GLN A 47 8.17 -9.63 -18.13
CA GLN A 47 8.55 -10.63 -19.12
C GLN A 47 9.68 -11.51 -18.59
N THR A 48 10.70 -10.90 -17.99
CA THR A 48 11.85 -11.62 -17.41
C THR A 48 11.41 -12.62 -16.35
N MET A 49 10.51 -12.21 -15.45
CA MET A 49 10.02 -13.09 -14.39
C MET A 49 9.12 -14.21 -14.93
N CYS A 50 8.26 -13.92 -15.90
CA CYS A 50 7.42 -14.94 -16.53
C CYS A 50 8.25 -15.98 -17.29
N GLU A 51 9.27 -15.56 -18.01
CA GLU A 51 10.19 -16.46 -18.72
C GLU A 51 10.99 -17.33 -17.77
N GLN A 52 11.47 -16.74 -16.67
CA GLN A 52 12.17 -17.49 -15.62
C GLN A 52 11.25 -18.51 -14.96
N PHE A 53 10.01 -18.13 -14.65
CA PHE A 53 9.00 -19.05 -14.14
C PHE A 53 8.79 -20.25 -15.08
N ASN A 54 8.63 -20.00 -16.37
CA ASN A 54 8.48 -21.08 -17.34
C ASN A 54 9.71 -22.00 -17.40
N SER A 55 10.91 -21.44 -17.28
CA SER A 55 12.14 -22.26 -17.28
C SER A 55 12.28 -23.13 -16.02
N GLU A 56 11.69 -22.72 -14.91
CA GLU A 56 11.67 -23.47 -13.65
C GLU A 56 10.57 -24.56 -13.62
N HIS A 57 9.66 -24.52 -14.61
CA HIS A 57 8.57 -25.50 -14.78
C HIS A 57 8.69 -26.25 -16.11
N PRO A 58 9.67 -27.16 -16.24
CA PRO A 58 9.88 -27.89 -17.50
C PRO A 58 8.71 -28.79 -17.88
N GLU A 59 7.82 -29.11 -16.95
CA GLU A 59 6.58 -29.85 -17.17
C GLU A 59 5.51 -29.01 -17.89
N TRP A 60 5.68 -27.70 -17.96
CA TRP A 60 4.73 -26.78 -18.58
C TRP A 60 5.35 -26.10 -19.81
N ASN A 61 4.61 -26.09 -20.91
CA ASN A 61 4.95 -25.34 -22.11
C ASN A 61 4.05 -24.10 -22.19
N LEU A 62 4.56 -22.97 -21.68
CA LEU A 62 3.80 -21.74 -21.50
C LEU A 62 4.17 -20.70 -22.55
N THR A 63 3.15 -20.01 -23.04
CA THR A 63 3.26 -18.77 -23.81
C THR A 63 2.56 -17.68 -23.02
N PHE A 64 3.12 -16.49 -23.00
CA PHE A 64 2.54 -15.35 -22.26
C PHE A 64 2.06 -14.28 -23.22
N GLU A 65 0.86 -13.77 -22.98
CA GLU A 65 0.31 -12.58 -23.62
C GLU A 65 0.30 -11.45 -22.59
N TYR A 66 1.07 -10.40 -22.85
CA TYR A 66 1.19 -9.28 -21.93
C TYR A 66 0.22 -8.17 -22.27
N GLY A 67 -0.47 -7.66 -21.26
CA GLY A 67 -1.33 -6.49 -21.35
C GLY A 67 -0.93 -5.42 -20.37
N VAL A 68 -1.21 -4.16 -20.69
CA VAL A 68 -0.92 -3.02 -19.82
C VAL A 68 -2.17 -2.68 -19.00
N CYS A 69 -2.05 -2.79 -17.69
CA CYS A 69 -3.08 -2.39 -16.73
C CYS A 69 -2.38 -2.00 -15.42
N SER A 70 -2.54 -0.76 -14.99
CA SER A 70 -1.99 -0.34 -13.71
C SER A 70 -2.74 -0.97 -12.54
N GLU A 71 -2.08 -1.07 -11.39
CA GLU A 71 -2.69 -1.64 -10.18
C GLU A 71 -3.92 -0.85 -9.73
N THR A 72 -3.90 0.47 -9.91
CA THR A 72 -5.01 1.35 -9.52
C THR A 72 -6.19 1.29 -10.48
N ASP A 73 -5.96 0.85 -11.72
CA ASP A 73 -7.00 0.71 -12.74
C ASP A 73 -7.61 -0.70 -12.82
N ALA A 74 -7.05 -1.67 -12.10
CA ALA A 74 -7.47 -3.07 -12.19
C ALA A 74 -8.96 -3.26 -11.91
N GLY A 75 -9.48 -2.60 -10.88
CA GLY A 75 -10.90 -2.67 -10.52
C GLY A 75 -11.81 -2.24 -11.65
N LYS A 76 -11.45 -1.17 -12.37
CA LYS A 76 -12.22 -0.67 -13.50
C LYS A 76 -12.03 -1.54 -14.75
N THR A 77 -10.80 -1.87 -15.07
CA THR A 77 -10.44 -2.52 -16.35
C THR A 77 -10.81 -3.98 -16.37
N VAL A 78 -10.49 -4.74 -15.31
CA VAL A 78 -10.78 -6.17 -15.24
C VAL A 78 -12.27 -6.45 -15.11
N THR A 79 -13.01 -5.62 -14.37
CA THR A 79 -14.44 -5.83 -14.15
C THR A 79 -15.32 -5.51 -15.36
N GLN A 80 -14.80 -4.83 -16.38
CA GLN A 80 -15.54 -4.59 -17.62
C GLN A 80 -15.84 -5.88 -18.37
N ASP A 81 -14.90 -6.81 -18.40
CA ASP A 81 -15.05 -8.13 -19.02
C ASP A 81 -14.11 -9.14 -18.32
N PRO A 82 -14.49 -9.65 -17.13
CA PRO A 82 -13.64 -10.55 -16.40
C PRO A 82 -13.23 -11.81 -17.16
N ALA A 83 -14.13 -12.33 -17.99
CA ALA A 83 -13.89 -13.56 -18.75
C ALA A 83 -12.78 -13.42 -19.79
N ASN A 84 -12.55 -12.22 -20.32
CA ASN A 84 -11.54 -11.94 -21.35
C ASN A 84 -10.37 -11.08 -20.83
N SER A 85 -10.33 -10.80 -19.54
CA SER A 85 -9.25 -10.06 -18.91
C SER A 85 -8.03 -10.94 -18.61
N GLY A 86 -6.97 -10.34 -18.03
CA GLY A 86 -5.78 -11.08 -17.64
C GLY A 86 -6.09 -12.26 -16.74
N ASP A 87 -5.43 -13.38 -16.99
CA ASP A 87 -5.50 -14.57 -16.13
C ASP A 87 -4.82 -14.34 -14.80
N VAL A 88 -3.71 -13.60 -14.84
CA VAL A 88 -2.96 -13.08 -13.70
C VAL A 88 -2.83 -11.58 -13.92
N TYR A 89 -3.11 -10.80 -12.88
CA TYR A 89 -3.01 -9.36 -12.98
C TYR A 89 -2.61 -8.71 -11.64
N PHE A 90 -2.21 -7.45 -11.71
CA PHE A 90 -1.74 -6.66 -10.57
C PHE A 90 -2.86 -5.74 -10.10
N PHE A 91 -2.99 -5.58 -8.80
CA PHE A 91 -3.99 -4.68 -8.23
C PHE A 91 -3.51 -3.99 -6.95
N ALA A 92 -4.01 -2.79 -6.71
CA ALA A 92 -3.91 -2.12 -5.43
C ALA A 92 -5.05 -2.60 -4.52
N ASN A 93 -4.79 -2.76 -3.23
CA ASN A 93 -5.76 -3.38 -2.31
C ASN A 93 -7.07 -2.60 -2.16
N ASP A 94 -7.11 -1.31 -2.47
CA ASP A 94 -8.34 -0.51 -2.51
C ASP A 94 -9.31 -0.95 -3.61
N GLN A 95 -8.83 -1.72 -4.60
CA GLN A 95 -9.64 -2.30 -5.67
C GLN A 95 -10.25 -3.66 -5.30
N LEU A 96 -9.86 -4.24 -4.15
CA LEU A 96 -10.17 -5.63 -3.83
C LEU A 96 -11.66 -5.91 -3.76
N GLN A 97 -12.45 -5.09 -3.07
CA GLN A 97 -13.89 -5.33 -2.95
C GLN A 97 -14.62 -5.23 -4.29
N THR A 98 -14.24 -4.28 -5.13
CA THR A 98 -14.76 -4.14 -6.50
C THR A 98 -14.50 -5.41 -7.33
N LEU A 99 -13.30 -5.97 -7.21
CA LEU A 99 -12.92 -7.20 -7.90
C LEU A 99 -13.67 -8.42 -7.37
N ILE A 100 -13.88 -8.51 -6.07
CA ILE A 100 -14.67 -9.59 -5.44
C ILE A 100 -16.13 -9.54 -5.90
N ASP A 101 -16.74 -8.37 -5.84
CA ASP A 101 -18.15 -8.16 -6.20
C ASP A 101 -18.44 -8.51 -7.66
N ALA A 102 -17.45 -8.30 -8.54
CA ALA A 102 -17.53 -8.64 -9.96
C ALA A 102 -17.15 -10.10 -10.28
N ASN A 103 -16.82 -10.90 -9.27
CA ASN A 103 -16.28 -12.26 -9.44
C ASN A 103 -15.07 -12.30 -10.39
N ALA A 104 -14.21 -11.31 -10.26
CA ALA A 104 -13.03 -11.10 -11.10
C ALA A 104 -11.72 -11.55 -10.44
N ILE A 105 -11.76 -11.89 -9.16
CA ILE A 105 -10.60 -12.31 -8.37
C ILE A 105 -10.89 -13.60 -7.62
N ALA A 106 -9.95 -14.54 -7.68
CA ALA A 106 -10.07 -15.83 -7.01
C ALA A 106 -9.56 -15.77 -5.57
N LYS A 107 -10.22 -16.50 -4.67
CA LYS A 107 -9.63 -16.82 -3.36
C LYS A 107 -8.39 -17.67 -3.55
N LEU A 108 -7.33 -17.35 -2.83
CA LEU A 108 -6.12 -18.16 -2.78
C LEU A 108 -6.18 -19.02 -1.50
N GLY A 109 -6.13 -20.32 -1.67
CA GLY A 109 -6.20 -21.25 -0.56
C GLY A 109 -4.95 -22.09 -0.39
N GLY A 110 -4.98 -23.02 0.56
CA GLY A 110 -3.96 -24.03 0.77
C GLY A 110 -2.55 -23.46 0.90
N GLU A 111 -1.63 -24.04 0.16
CA GLU A 111 -0.20 -23.70 0.19
C GLU A 111 0.07 -22.23 -0.17
N THR A 112 -0.67 -21.66 -1.11
CA THR A 112 -0.47 -20.25 -1.52
C THR A 112 -0.89 -19.29 -0.42
N ALA A 113 -2.03 -19.53 0.25
CA ALA A 113 -2.45 -18.74 1.40
C ALA A 113 -1.46 -18.85 2.56
N ASP A 114 -0.97 -20.05 2.84
CA ASP A 114 0.03 -20.30 3.88
C ASP A 114 1.34 -19.56 3.58
N TYR A 115 1.76 -19.57 2.32
CA TYR A 115 2.94 -18.83 1.86
C TYR A 115 2.76 -17.32 2.10
N VAL A 116 1.63 -16.74 1.71
CA VAL A 116 1.34 -15.31 1.94
C VAL A 116 1.41 -14.97 3.42
N LYS A 117 0.77 -15.78 4.28
CA LYS A 117 0.74 -15.56 5.73
C LYS A 117 2.10 -15.71 6.40
N SER A 118 2.96 -16.61 5.91
CA SER A 118 4.27 -16.88 6.50
C SER A 118 5.37 -15.93 6.03
N THR A 119 5.18 -15.26 4.89
CA THR A 119 6.20 -14.40 4.27
C THR A 119 5.88 -12.92 4.30
N ASN A 120 4.78 -12.52 4.93
CA ASN A 120 4.37 -11.13 5.06
C ASN A 120 3.96 -10.80 6.50
N SER A 121 4.07 -9.54 6.88
CA SER A 121 3.53 -9.06 8.15
C SER A 121 2.00 -9.23 8.19
N SER A 122 1.44 -9.33 9.40
CA SER A 122 -0.01 -9.47 9.57
C SER A 122 -0.80 -8.31 8.94
N ALA A 123 -0.29 -7.10 9.03
CA ALA A 123 -0.93 -5.92 8.42
C ALA A 123 -0.99 -6.03 6.88
N ILE A 124 0.05 -6.53 6.24
CA ILE A 124 0.07 -6.77 4.80
C ILE A 124 -0.91 -7.88 4.42
N VAL A 125 -0.93 -8.97 5.17
CA VAL A 125 -1.90 -10.08 4.95
C VAL A 125 -3.33 -9.56 5.07
N ASP A 126 -3.64 -8.77 6.08
CA ASP A 126 -4.96 -8.17 6.27
C ASP A 126 -5.38 -7.29 5.09
N SER A 127 -4.44 -6.56 4.49
CA SER A 127 -4.71 -5.66 3.36
C SER A 127 -5.18 -6.39 2.09
N VAL A 128 -4.88 -7.67 1.95
CA VAL A 128 -5.30 -8.51 0.82
C VAL A 128 -6.29 -9.60 1.21
N SER A 129 -6.90 -9.48 2.38
CA SER A 129 -7.83 -10.47 2.93
C SER A 129 -9.20 -9.86 3.17
N VAL A 130 -10.24 -10.66 2.93
CA VAL A 130 -11.63 -10.33 3.27
C VAL A 130 -12.25 -11.56 3.93
N ASP A 131 -12.88 -11.36 5.09
CA ASP A 131 -13.51 -12.43 5.87
C ASP A 131 -12.58 -13.64 6.11
N GLY A 132 -11.31 -13.36 6.37
CA GLY A 132 -10.30 -14.38 6.65
C GLY A 132 -9.73 -15.10 5.42
N SER A 133 -10.19 -14.78 4.22
CA SER A 133 -9.70 -15.36 2.96
C SER A 133 -8.70 -14.43 2.29
N VAL A 134 -7.58 -15.00 1.83
CA VAL A 134 -6.53 -14.29 1.06
C VAL A 134 -6.91 -14.23 -0.41
N TYR A 135 -6.79 -13.07 -1.03
CA TYR A 135 -7.14 -12.85 -2.45
C TYR A 135 -5.97 -12.45 -3.34
N GLY A 136 -4.82 -12.13 -2.79
CA GLY A 136 -3.68 -11.73 -3.58
C GLY A 136 -2.36 -12.09 -2.94
N VAL A 137 -1.31 -12.17 -3.74
CA VAL A 137 0.06 -12.34 -3.27
C VAL A 137 0.72 -10.97 -3.22
N PRO A 138 0.95 -10.39 -2.03
CA PRO A 138 1.53 -9.06 -1.91
C PRO A 138 2.94 -9.00 -2.47
N PHE A 139 3.29 -7.89 -3.13
CA PHE A 139 4.66 -7.69 -3.61
C PHE A 139 5.26 -6.36 -3.20
N THR A 140 4.44 -5.37 -2.79
CA THR A 140 4.91 -4.09 -2.26
C THR A 140 3.82 -3.42 -1.42
N THR A 141 4.22 -2.40 -0.69
CA THR A 141 3.32 -1.53 0.07
C THR A 141 3.27 -0.14 -0.57
N ASN A 142 2.29 0.66 -0.18
CA ASN A 142 2.14 2.04 -0.62
C ASN A 142 1.75 2.91 0.57
N THR A 143 2.65 3.81 0.93
CA THR A 143 2.41 4.84 1.94
C THR A 143 3.46 5.94 1.79
N TRP A 144 3.31 7.00 2.56
CA TRP A 144 4.28 8.07 2.63
C TRP A 144 5.07 7.99 3.95
N PHE A 145 6.22 8.65 3.96
CA PHE A 145 7.13 8.70 5.09
C PHE A 145 7.92 10.03 5.04
N MET A 146 9.03 10.14 5.72
CA MET A 146 9.78 11.37 5.78
C MET A 146 11.19 11.21 5.23
N PHE A 147 11.54 12.05 4.25
CA PHE A 147 12.93 12.30 3.84
C PHE A 147 13.51 13.45 4.66
N TYR A 148 14.79 13.37 4.98
CA TYR A 148 15.45 14.45 5.69
C TYR A 148 16.93 14.55 5.34
N ASP A 149 17.46 15.75 5.50
CA ASP A 149 18.88 16.06 5.35
C ASP A 149 19.59 15.79 6.69
N LYS A 150 20.47 14.78 6.71
CA LYS A 150 21.24 14.38 7.89
C LYS A 150 22.17 15.46 8.41
N SER A 151 22.54 16.45 7.59
CA SER A 151 23.34 17.59 8.02
C SER A 151 22.52 18.61 8.83
N LYS A 152 21.19 18.54 8.77
CA LYS A 152 20.28 19.50 9.40
C LYS A 152 19.54 18.95 10.62
N PHE A 153 19.34 17.64 10.67
CA PHE A 153 18.64 16.96 11.76
C PHE A 153 19.42 15.74 12.23
N SER A 154 19.51 15.58 13.56
CA SER A 154 20.05 14.38 14.19
C SER A 154 19.00 13.27 14.23
N GLU A 155 19.43 12.05 14.56
CA GLU A 155 18.52 10.91 14.79
C GLU A 155 17.52 11.15 15.92
N SER A 156 17.85 11.98 16.89
CA SER A 156 16.93 12.35 17.96
C SER A 156 15.92 13.40 17.51
N ASP A 157 16.32 14.34 16.67
CA ASP A 157 15.45 15.40 16.15
C ASP A 157 14.29 14.87 15.34
N ILE A 158 14.54 13.87 14.50
CA ILE A 158 13.54 13.33 13.56
C ILE A 158 12.42 12.54 14.22
N LYS A 159 12.49 12.31 15.52
CA LYS A 159 11.45 11.61 16.27
C LYS A 159 10.24 12.49 16.60
N SER A 160 10.42 13.81 16.60
CA SER A 160 9.40 14.79 16.95
C SER A 160 9.32 15.90 15.90
N LEU A 161 8.15 16.07 15.29
CA LEU A 161 7.91 17.15 14.36
C LEU A 161 8.10 18.51 15.02
N ASP A 162 7.66 18.66 16.25
CA ASP A 162 7.83 19.92 17.01
C ASP A 162 9.30 20.27 17.22
N THR A 163 10.12 19.28 17.54
CA THR A 163 11.58 19.46 17.66
C THR A 163 12.19 19.88 16.33
N MET A 164 11.81 19.22 15.23
CA MET A 164 12.31 19.55 13.89
C MET A 164 11.96 20.98 13.51
N LEU A 165 10.71 21.38 13.72
CA LEU A 165 10.22 22.74 13.40
C LEU A 165 10.88 23.83 14.25
N SER A 166 11.44 23.48 15.41
CA SER A 166 12.22 24.42 16.21
C SER A 166 13.62 24.68 15.65
N LYS A 167 14.08 23.85 14.70
CA LYS A 167 15.47 23.89 14.20
C LYS A 167 15.56 24.26 12.72
N ASN A 168 14.65 23.78 11.87
CA ASN A 168 14.73 23.96 10.44
C ASN A 168 13.35 23.85 9.78
N LYS A 169 13.26 24.22 8.51
CA LYS A 169 12.02 24.12 7.75
C LYS A 169 11.71 22.68 7.36
N VAL A 170 10.43 22.34 7.48
CA VAL A 170 9.86 21.05 7.11
C VAL A 170 8.73 21.26 6.10
N ALA A 171 8.81 20.59 4.97
CA ALA A 171 7.80 20.62 3.92
C ALA A 171 6.81 19.48 4.08
N PHE A 172 5.52 19.83 4.11
CA PHE A 172 4.43 18.88 4.33
C PHE A 172 3.21 19.33 3.54
N ASN A 173 2.65 18.46 2.69
CA ASN A 173 1.46 18.78 1.90
C ASN A 173 0.17 18.60 2.71
N ILE A 174 -0.17 19.60 3.50
CA ILE A 174 -1.37 19.58 4.36
C ILE A 174 -2.66 19.81 3.58
N THR A 175 -2.60 20.33 2.36
CA THR A 175 -3.81 20.54 1.55
C THR A 175 -4.42 19.27 1.00
N GLU A 176 -3.69 18.16 1.01
CA GLU A 176 -4.26 16.86 0.65
C GLU A 176 -4.77 16.11 1.86
N GLY A 177 -6.00 15.61 1.79
CA GLY A 177 -6.61 14.81 2.84
C GLY A 177 -5.80 13.58 3.24
N TRP A 178 -5.08 13.01 2.30
CA TRP A 178 -4.22 11.85 2.54
C TRP A 178 -3.11 12.14 3.57
N TYR A 179 -2.53 13.34 3.53
CA TYR A 179 -1.54 13.78 4.51
C TYR A 179 -2.18 14.41 5.76
N MET A 180 -3.18 15.27 5.56
CA MET A 180 -3.86 15.97 6.66
C MET A 180 -4.46 15.00 7.68
N SER A 181 -5.02 13.89 7.21
CA SER A 181 -5.67 12.88 8.05
C SER A 181 -4.75 12.26 9.10
N SER A 182 -3.43 12.34 8.90
CA SER A 182 -2.47 11.81 9.86
C SER A 182 -2.58 12.43 11.26
N PHE A 183 -3.04 13.67 11.36
CA PHE A 183 -3.28 14.36 12.63
C PHE A 183 -4.52 13.81 13.34
N TYR A 184 -5.59 13.57 12.60
CA TYR A 184 -6.82 12.99 13.15
C TYR A 184 -6.60 11.55 13.59
N LEU A 185 -5.90 10.76 12.79
CA LEU A 185 -5.51 9.39 13.14
C LEU A 185 -4.61 9.36 14.38
N ALA A 186 -3.67 10.30 14.49
CA ALA A 186 -2.80 10.42 15.65
C ALA A 186 -3.58 10.65 16.94
N ASN A 187 -4.68 11.40 16.88
CA ASN A 187 -5.49 11.76 18.05
C ASN A 187 -6.69 10.84 18.29
N GLY A 188 -6.69 9.66 17.71
CA GLY A 188 -7.70 8.62 17.98
C GLY A 188 -9.01 8.77 17.21
N CYS A 189 -9.05 9.63 16.18
CA CYS A 189 -10.18 9.67 15.25
C CYS A 189 -10.18 8.42 14.39
N THR A 190 -11.36 7.96 13.99
CA THR A 190 -11.53 6.75 13.20
C THR A 190 -12.20 7.04 11.86
N TYR A 191 -11.87 6.23 10.89
CA TYR A 191 -12.42 6.29 9.54
C TYR A 191 -13.07 4.95 9.24
N PHE A 192 -14.41 4.95 9.17
CA PHE A 192 -15.23 3.76 8.88
C PHE A 192 -15.01 2.62 9.88
N GLY A 193 -15.13 2.98 11.16
CA GLY A 193 -14.94 2.06 12.28
C GLY A 193 -13.46 1.88 12.64
N LYS A 194 -13.25 1.05 13.64
CA LYS A 194 -11.91 0.79 14.20
C LYS A 194 -10.94 0.17 13.20
N ASP A 195 -11.46 -0.66 12.30
CA ASP A 195 -10.68 -1.39 11.29
C ASP A 195 -10.84 -0.85 9.86
N GLY A 196 -11.63 0.22 9.67
CA GLY A 196 -11.85 0.82 8.35
C GLY A 196 -12.82 0.05 7.45
N LYS A 197 -13.55 -0.92 7.98
CA LYS A 197 -14.40 -1.84 7.20
C LYS A 197 -15.91 -1.61 7.36
N ASP A 198 -16.30 -0.69 8.23
CA ASP A 198 -17.71 -0.38 8.49
C ASP A 198 -18.11 0.92 7.82
N ASN A 199 -18.68 0.79 6.61
CA ASN A 199 -19.15 1.95 5.86
C ASN A 199 -20.19 2.78 6.62
N SER A 200 -21.01 2.16 7.46
CA SER A 200 -22.05 2.85 8.23
C SER A 200 -21.51 3.67 9.39
N ALA A 201 -20.33 3.34 9.89
CA ALA A 201 -19.68 4.09 10.96
C ALA A 201 -19.21 5.49 10.53
N GLY A 202 -18.94 5.67 9.24
CA GLY A 202 -18.49 6.94 8.69
C GLY A 202 -17.16 7.42 9.25
N VAL A 203 -16.83 8.68 8.95
CA VAL A 203 -15.65 9.35 9.49
C VAL A 203 -15.99 9.92 10.87
N ASP A 204 -15.31 9.49 11.91
CA ASP A 204 -15.53 9.95 13.29
C ASP A 204 -14.41 10.86 13.77
N ILE A 205 -14.58 12.14 13.50
CA ILE A 205 -13.72 13.25 13.99
C ILE A 205 -14.46 14.18 14.94
N LYS A 206 -15.62 13.77 15.41
CA LYS A 206 -16.46 14.57 16.30
C LYS A 206 -15.85 14.70 17.70
N GLY A 207 -16.25 15.78 18.38
CA GLY A 207 -15.88 16.05 19.76
C GLY A 207 -14.45 16.57 19.91
N ASP A 208 -13.95 16.49 21.13
CA ASP A 208 -12.67 17.09 21.50
C ASP A 208 -11.47 16.50 20.72
N LYS A 209 -11.48 15.21 20.44
CA LYS A 209 -10.38 14.57 19.69
C LYS A 209 -10.17 15.18 18.30
N GLY A 210 -11.26 15.43 17.56
CA GLY A 210 -11.19 16.10 16.26
C GLY A 210 -10.81 17.57 16.38
N THR A 211 -11.40 18.26 17.34
CA THR A 211 -11.09 19.68 17.60
C THR A 211 -9.62 19.89 17.94
N GLN A 212 -9.04 19.06 18.80
CA GLN A 212 -7.62 19.15 19.16
C GLN A 212 -6.70 18.85 17.99
N ALA A 213 -7.04 17.88 17.14
CA ALA A 213 -6.30 17.59 15.91
C ALA A 213 -6.32 18.81 14.95
N THR A 214 -7.48 19.44 14.79
CA THR A 214 -7.61 20.68 13.99
C THR A 214 -6.74 21.79 14.56
N LYS A 215 -6.76 22.00 15.89
CA LYS A 215 -5.90 23.00 16.54
C LYS A 215 -4.42 22.73 16.32
N ALA A 216 -4.00 21.46 16.34
CA ALA A 216 -2.62 21.08 16.04
C ALA A 216 -2.23 21.39 14.58
N LEU A 217 -3.14 21.19 13.62
CA LEU A 217 -2.94 21.59 12.22
C LEU A 217 -2.85 23.12 12.07
N VAL A 218 -3.69 23.86 12.76
CA VAL A 218 -3.62 25.34 12.80
C VAL A 218 -2.26 25.79 13.35
N ALA A 219 -1.80 25.20 14.43
CA ALA A 219 -0.48 25.50 15.01
C ALA A 219 0.65 25.18 14.03
N LEU A 220 0.57 24.07 13.31
CA LEU A 220 1.54 23.71 12.28
C LEU A 220 1.61 24.77 11.18
N VAL A 221 0.48 25.12 10.61
CA VAL A 221 0.40 26.11 9.51
C VAL A 221 0.92 27.48 9.94
N ASN A 222 0.74 27.86 11.20
CA ASN A 222 1.23 29.11 11.76
C ASN A 222 2.70 29.09 12.19
N ASN A 223 3.34 27.90 12.15
CA ASN A 223 4.76 27.81 12.47
C ASN A 223 5.61 28.36 11.31
N PRO A 224 6.54 29.30 11.57
CA PRO A 224 7.33 29.93 10.50
C PRO A 224 8.26 28.94 9.76
N ASN A 225 8.52 27.78 10.34
CA ASN A 225 9.33 26.71 9.72
C ASN A 225 8.51 25.65 9.00
N PHE A 226 7.18 25.78 9.02
CA PHE A 226 6.33 24.95 8.17
C PHE A 226 6.31 25.48 6.73
N VAL A 227 6.49 24.58 5.77
CA VAL A 227 6.35 24.85 4.34
C VAL A 227 5.24 23.97 3.80
N ASN A 228 4.16 24.57 3.31
CA ASN A 228 3.11 23.81 2.67
C ASN A 228 3.63 23.34 1.28
N ASP A 229 3.76 22.04 1.13
CA ASP A 229 4.35 21.44 -0.08
C ASP A 229 3.34 21.39 -1.23
N LEU A 230 3.28 22.47 -1.98
CA LEU A 230 2.50 22.56 -3.20
C LEU A 230 3.44 22.70 -4.41
N GLN A 231 3.12 21.99 -5.50
CA GLN A 231 3.80 22.15 -6.81
C GLN A 231 5.32 21.98 -6.75
N GLY A 232 5.82 21.05 -5.94
CA GLY A 232 7.25 20.76 -5.89
C GLY A 232 8.10 21.68 -5.02
N VAL A 233 7.47 22.50 -4.18
CA VAL A 233 8.17 23.40 -3.26
C VAL A 233 9.09 22.66 -2.29
N GLY A 234 8.66 21.48 -1.81
CA GLY A 234 9.45 20.67 -0.90
C GLY A 234 10.77 20.19 -1.52
N ILE A 235 10.72 19.63 -2.70
CA ILE A 235 11.93 19.18 -3.44
C ILE A 235 12.83 20.38 -3.78
N ALA A 236 12.25 21.46 -4.26
CA ALA A 236 13.02 22.68 -4.54
C ALA A 236 13.74 23.21 -3.30
N GLY A 237 13.05 23.18 -2.15
CA GLY A 237 13.63 23.59 -0.87
C GLY A 237 14.73 22.66 -0.35
N LEU A 238 14.63 21.37 -0.59
CA LEU A 238 15.74 20.43 -0.32
C LEU A 238 16.95 20.75 -1.19
N ARG A 239 16.73 21.07 -2.46
CA ARG A 239 17.80 21.38 -3.43
C ARG A 239 18.54 22.67 -3.09
N ASP A 240 17.82 23.74 -2.73
CA ASP A 240 18.43 25.03 -2.39
C ASP A 240 18.88 25.12 -0.91
N GLY A 241 18.59 24.10 -0.12
CA GLY A 241 18.99 24.03 1.29
C GLY A 241 18.07 24.79 2.25
N SER A 242 16.95 25.36 1.79
CA SER A 242 15.99 26.06 2.66
C SER A 242 15.09 25.13 3.45
N VAL A 243 14.89 23.90 3.00
CA VAL A 243 14.09 22.87 3.65
C VAL A 243 14.98 21.72 4.11
N GLY A 244 14.82 21.27 5.35
CA GLY A 244 15.61 20.18 5.92
C GLY A 244 14.92 18.83 5.93
N ALA A 245 13.58 18.79 5.82
CA ALA A 245 12.80 17.56 5.77
C ALA A 245 11.57 17.71 4.88
N TYR A 246 11.14 16.58 4.32
CA TYR A 246 10.11 16.55 3.31
C TYR A 246 9.29 15.26 3.43
N PHE A 247 7.99 15.40 3.68
CA PHE A 247 7.09 14.25 3.71
C PHE A 247 6.67 13.88 2.29
N SER A 248 6.98 12.69 1.88
CA SER A 248 6.68 12.14 0.57
C SER A 248 6.82 10.61 0.59
N GLY A 249 7.01 9.99 -0.55
CA GLY A 249 7.13 8.54 -0.66
C GLY A 249 8.16 8.11 -1.70
N SER A 250 8.14 6.80 -2.00
CA SER A 250 9.09 6.16 -2.92
C SER A 250 9.15 6.80 -4.31
N TRP A 251 8.07 7.44 -4.74
CA TRP A 251 7.99 8.11 -6.04
C TRP A 251 8.96 9.29 -6.18
N ASP A 252 9.40 9.88 -5.07
CA ASP A 252 10.37 10.98 -5.06
C ASP A 252 11.80 10.53 -4.69
N TYR A 253 12.01 9.24 -4.45
CA TYR A 253 13.29 8.72 -3.96
C TYR A 253 14.47 9.12 -4.83
N LYS A 254 14.39 8.93 -6.14
CA LYS A 254 15.51 9.24 -7.06
C LYS A 254 15.92 10.69 -6.95
N SER A 255 14.96 11.61 -6.99
CA SER A 255 15.21 13.05 -6.91
C SER A 255 15.81 13.45 -5.57
N VAL A 256 15.24 12.95 -4.47
CA VAL A 256 15.72 13.28 -3.13
C VAL A 256 17.12 12.69 -2.87
N LYS A 257 17.37 11.47 -3.31
CA LYS A 257 18.69 10.82 -3.19
C LYS A 257 19.77 11.58 -3.97
N GLU A 258 19.45 12.01 -5.17
CA GLU A 258 20.35 12.82 -6.00
C GLU A 258 20.68 14.16 -5.33
N ILE A 259 19.67 14.83 -4.79
CA ILE A 259 19.81 16.12 -4.12
C ILE A 259 20.67 16.00 -2.85
N LEU A 260 20.36 15.04 -1.98
CA LEU A 260 20.98 14.93 -0.65
C LEU A 260 22.27 14.11 -0.62
N GLY A 261 22.49 13.23 -1.59
CA GLY A 261 23.71 12.42 -1.66
C GLY A 261 23.98 11.65 -0.37
N ASP A 262 25.14 11.89 0.26
CA ASP A 262 25.54 11.24 1.51
C ASP A 262 24.73 11.71 2.73
N ASN A 263 24.04 12.84 2.62
CA ASN A 263 23.16 13.36 3.66
C ASN A 263 21.72 12.83 3.54
N PHE A 264 21.46 11.93 2.60
CA PHE A 264 20.15 11.31 2.44
C PHE A 264 19.72 10.55 3.69
N GLY A 265 18.59 10.95 4.26
CA GLY A 265 17.88 10.24 5.31
C GLY A 265 16.46 9.95 4.90
N ALA A 266 15.97 8.79 5.30
CA ALA A 266 14.57 8.41 5.18
C ALA A 266 14.16 7.66 6.46
N VAL A 267 12.98 7.96 6.97
CA VAL A 267 12.51 7.43 8.26
C VAL A 267 10.98 7.41 8.30
N SER A 268 10.44 6.57 9.17
CA SER A 268 9.00 6.55 9.48
C SER A 268 8.54 7.87 10.13
N LEU A 269 7.25 7.99 10.40
CA LEU A 269 6.64 9.25 10.84
C LEU A 269 7.03 9.64 12.26
N PRO A 270 7.27 10.94 12.50
CA PRO A 270 7.53 11.45 13.83
C PRO A 270 6.26 11.54 14.68
N THR A 271 6.42 11.83 15.97
CA THR A 271 5.33 12.30 16.82
C THR A 271 5.05 13.78 16.57
N VAL A 272 3.88 14.23 16.99
CA VAL A 272 3.47 15.62 17.03
C VAL A 272 2.73 15.89 18.34
N LYS A 273 2.88 17.08 18.91
CA LYS A 273 2.10 17.49 20.08
C LYS A 273 0.68 17.84 19.66
N ILE A 274 -0.27 17.15 20.27
CA ILE A 274 -1.69 17.46 20.17
C ILE A 274 -2.22 17.66 21.58
N ASN A 275 -2.73 18.85 21.88
CA ASN A 275 -3.16 19.21 23.22
C ASN A 275 -2.09 18.95 24.32
N GLY A 276 -0.84 19.29 24.00
CA GLY A 276 0.29 19.17 24.92
C GLY A 276 0.85 17.76 25.13
N THR A 277 0.33 16.74 24.43
CA THR A 277 0.78 15.36 24.51
C THR A 277 1.35 14.91 23.18
N ASP A 278 2.49 14.21 23.22
CA ASP A 278 3.08 13.62 22.03
C ASP A 278 2.20 12.49 21.51
N LYS A 279 1.78 12.62 20.25
CA LYS A 279 0.97 11.66 19.54
C LYS A 279 1.68 11.18 18.28
N GLN A 280 1.62 9.89 17.99
CA GLN A 280 2.22 9.32 16.80
C GLN A 280 1.41 9.70 15.56
N LEU A 281 2.01 10.43 14.61
CA LEU A 281 1.43 10.60 13.28
C LEU A 281 1.25 9.23 12.62
N LYS A 282 0.12 9.03 11.96
CA LYS A 282 -0.21 7.78 11.26
C LYS A 282 -0.66 8.08 9.85
N ALA A 283 0.01 7.46 8.88
CA ALA A 283 -0.36 7.57 7.48
C ALA A 283 -1.45 6.57 7.12
N PHE A 284 -2.27 6.89 6.13
CA PHE A 284 -2.98 5.85 5.39
C PHE A 284 -1.98 5.03 4.58
N ALA A 285 -2.19 3.72 4.57
CA ALA A 285 -1.34 2.80 3.82
C ALA A 285 -2.17 1.80 3.05
N GLY A 286 -1.59 1.27 1.99
CA GLY A 286 -2.13 0.21 1.18
C GLY A 286 -1.03 -0.75 0.73
N SER A 287 -1.44 -1.79 0.03
CA SER A 287 -0.55 -2.76 -0.59
C SER A 287 -0.90 -2.95 -2.05
N LYS A 288 0.03 -3.53 -2.80
CA LYS A 288 -0.19 -4.01 -4.15
C LYS A 288 0.12 -5.49 -4.20
N ALA A 289 -0.68 -6.22 -4.95
CA ALA A 289 -0.63 -7.67 -4.96
C ALA A 289 -0.90 -8.24 -6.35
N ILE A 290 -0.59 -9.52 -6.49
CA ILE A 290 -0.86 -10.30 -7.69
C ILE A 290 -2.14 -11.10 -7.49
N ALA A 291 -3.06 -10.98 -8.44
CA ALA A 291 -4.35 -11.66 -8.45
C ALA A 291 -4.42 -12.78 -9.49
N VAL A 292 -5.27 -13.75 -9.21
CA VAL A 292 -5.69 -14.78 -10.17
C VAL A 292 -7.14 -14.55 -10.56
N ASN A 293 -7.40 -14.55 -11.86
CA ASN A 293 -8.75 -14.45 -12.40
C ASN A 293 -9.47 -15.81 -12.28
N PRO A 294 -10.63 -15.89 -11.62
CA PRO A 294 -11.37 -17.16 -11.50
C PRO A 294 -11.86 -17.72 -12.84
N ASN A 295 -11.92 -16.89 -13.88
CA ASN A 295 -12.28 -17.31 -15.25
C ASN A 295 -11.11 -17.92 -16.03
N CYS A 296 -9.91 -17.92 -15.49
CA CYS A 296 -8.75 -18.56 -16.12
C CYS A 296 -8.96 -20.06 -16.27
N LYS A 297 -8.71 -20.56 -17.47
CA LYS A 297 -8.82 -22.00 -17.77
C LYS A 297 -7.76 -22.85 -17.02
N TYR A 298 -6.59 -22.28 -16.81
CA TYR A 298 -5.44 -22.97 -16.21
C TYR A 298 -5.14 -22.46 -14.81
N GLN A 299 -6.06 -22.70 -13.87
CA GLN A 299 -5.99 -22.18 -12.50
C GLN A 299 -4.70 -22.59 -11.78
N GLN A 300 -4.26 -23.83 -11.95
CA GLN A 300 -3.01 -24.32 -11.33
C GLN A 300 -1.79 -23.49 -11.77
N VAL A 301 -1.68 -23.22 -13.07
CA VAL A 301 -0.58 -22.41 -13.62
C VAL A 301 -0.70 -20.97 -13.15
N ALA A 302 -1.90 -20.41 -13.19
CA ALA A 302 -2.15 -19.00 -12.78
C ALA A 302 -1.82 -18.77 -11.30
N VAL A 303 -2.20 -19.69 -10.42
CA VAL A 303 -1.91 -19.61 -8.98
C VAL A 303 -0.40 -19.73 -8.73
N ALA A 304 0.27 -20.68 -9.39
CA ALA A 304 1.72 -20.84 -9.26
C ALA A 304 2.47 -19.59 -9.77
N LEU A 305 2.02 -19.02 -10.89
CA LEU A 305 2.61 -17.79 -11.44
C LEU A 305 2.39 -16.59 -10.50
N ALA A 306 1.19 -16.44 -9.95
CA ALA A 306 0.90 -15.37 -9.00
C ALA A 306 1.79 -15.46 -7.75
N LYS A 307 1.95 -16.66 -7.20
CA LYS A 307 2.87 -16.92 -6.09
C LYS A 307 4.31 -16.56 -6.46
N TYR A 308 4.73 -16.86 -7.67
CA TYR A 308 6.08 -16.56 -8.15
C TYR A 308 6.32 -15.07 -8.35
N LEU A 309 5.41 -14.37 -9.02
CA LEU A 309 5.50 -12.93 -9.29
C LEU A 309 5.45 -12.07 -8.02
N GLY A 310 4.75 -12.53 -7.00
CA GLY A 310 4.75 -11.93 -5.65
C GLY A 310 5.77 -12.57 -4.71
N GLY A 311 6.62 -13.46 -5.19
CA GLY A 311 7.60 -14.20 -4.39
C GLY A 311 8.89 -13.46 -4.15
N LYS A 312 9.76 -14.06 -3.35
CA LYS A 312 11.03 -13.50 -2.91
C LYS A 312 11.94 -13.09 -4.08
N ASP A 313 12.15 -13.99 -5.05
CA ASP A 313 13.07 -13.74 -6.18
C ASP A 313 12.54 -12.65 -7.10
N ALA A 314 11.24 -12.66 -7.37
CA ALA A 314 10.58 -11.63 -8.17
C ALA A 314 10.64 -10.25 -7.48
N GLN A 315 10.42 -10.19 -6.17
CA GLN A 315 10.55 -8.96 -5.41
C GLN A 315 11.99 -8.45 -5.37
N ALA A 316 12.97 -9.34 -5.23
CA ALA A 316 14.39 -8.97 -5.28
C ALA A 316 14.76 -8.32 -6.62
N LYS A 317 14.28 -8.89 -7.72
CA LYS A 317 14.50 -8.35 -9.07
C LYS A 317 13.73 -7.04 -9.31
N HIS A 318 12.54 -6.92 -8.76
CA HIS A 318 11.72 -5.70 -8.81
C HIS A 318 12.42 -4.54 -8.11
N TYR A 319 12.98 -4.79 -6.93
CA TYR A 319 13.81 -3.84 -6.20
C TYR A 319 15.07 -3.45 -6.98
N GLU A 320 15.80 -4.43 -7.51
CA GLU A 320 17.02 -4.20 -8.29
C GLU A 320 16.76 -3.31 -9.52
N LEU A 321 15.70 -3.60 -10.27
CA LEU A 321 15.42 -2.91 -11.54
C LEU A 321 14.70 -1.58 -11.38
N ARG A 322 13.81 -1.45 -10.40
CA ARG A 322 12.92 -0.28 -10.28
C ARG A 322 12.84 0.32 -8.88
N ASN A 323 13.59 -0.15 -7.91
CA ASN A 323 13.46 0.25 -6.51
C ASN A 323 12.03 0.04 -5.95
N VAL A 324 11.30 -0.95 -6.45
CA VAL A 324 10.01 -1.36 -5.87
C VAL A 324 10.31 -1.99 -4.51
N ILE A 325 9.76 -1.41 -3.46
CA ILE A 325 10.11 -1.78 -2.09
C ILE A 325 9.55 -3.16 -1.75
N PRO A 326 10.40 -4.13 -1.40
CA PRO A 326 9.92 -5.47 -1.07
C PRO A 326 9.15 -5.51 0.25
N CYS A 327 8.26 -6.49 0.37
CA CYS A 327 7.52 -6.76 1.60
C CYS A 327 7.73 -8.19 2.12
N ASN A 328 8.40 -9.06 1.36
CA ASN A 328 8.71 -10.42 1.79
C ASN A 328 9.67 -10.38 3.00
N THR A 329 9.28 -11.02 4.11
CA THR A 329 10.03 -10.94 5.38
C THR A 329 11.42 -11.55 5.30
N GLU A 330 11.61 -12.60 4.50
CA GLU A 330 12.94 -13.20 4.31
C GLU A 330 13.86 -12.26 3.52
N LEU A 331 13.33 -11.62 2.48
CA LEU A 331 14.08 -10.66 1.67
C LEU A 331 14.45 -9.42 2.49
N LEU A 332 13.52 -8.93 3.31
CA LEU A 332 13.76 -7.77 4.19
C LEU A 332 14.84 -8.04 5.25
N ALA A 333 15.06 -9.30 5.61
CA ALA A 333 16.08 -9.70 6.56
C ALA A 333 17.48 -9.81 5.95
N THR A 334 17.62 -9.75 4.61
CA THR A 334 18.95 -9.81 3.95
C THR A 334 19.74 -8.52 4.23
N ASP A 335 21.07 -8.62 4.31
CA ASP A 335 21.93 -7.50 4.71
C ASP A 335 21.80 -6.27 3.80
N VAL A 336 21.71 -6.48 2.49
CA VAL A 336 21.58 -5.38 1.51
C VAL A 336 20.28 -4.61 1.70
N ILE A 337 19.15 -5.32 1.80
CA ILE A 337 17.83 -4.71 1.95
C ILE A 337 17.67 -4.09 3.33
N LYS A 338 18.11 -4.78 4.37
CA LYS A 338 17.99 -4.32 5.77
C LYS A 338 18.69 -2.98 6.01
N LYS A 339 19.76 -2.69 5.29
CA LYS A 339 20.54 -1.43 5.40
C LYS A 339 19.98 -0.31 4.54
N ASP A 340 19.02 -0.57 3.66
CA ASP A 340 18.43 0.45 2.80
C ASP A 340 17.44 1.30 3.59
N ALA A 341 17.78 2.57 3.79
CA ALA A 341 16.94 3.51 4.54
C ALA A 341 15.56 3.72 3.88
N LEU A 342 15.48 3.70 2.56
CA LEU A 342 14.21 3.81 1.84
C LEU A 342 13.27 2.65 2.20
N VAL A 343 13.78 1.44 2.15
CA VAL A 343 13.01 0.22 2.47
C VAL A 343 12.55 0.25 3.93
N SER A 344 13.46 0.57 4.85
CA SER A 344 13.12 0.66 6.27
C SER A 344 12.08 1.74 6.55
N ALA A 345 12.20 2.91 5.93
CA ALA A 345 11.25 4.02 6.11
C ALA A 345 9.83 3.61 5.72
N GLN A 346 9.65 3.03 4.53
CA GLN A 346 8.32 2.61 4.06
C GLN A 346 7.76 1.44 4.89
N ASN A 347 8.55 0.42 5.14
CA ASN A 347 8.07 -0.75 5.89
C ASN A 347 7.83 -0.43 7.37
N ASP A 348 8.65 0.37 8.00
CA ASP A 348 8.40 0.83 9.37
C ASP A 348 7.15 1.71 9.44
N THR A 349 6.94 2.59 8.48
CA THR A 349 5.71 3.39 8.41
C THR A 349 4.50 2.49 8.26
N PHE A 350 4.52 1.57 7.32
CA PHE A 350 3.41 0.64 7.09
C PHE A 350 3.09 -0.17 8.35
N ASN A 351 4.09 -0.75 8.97
CA ASN A 351 3.90 -1.70 10.08
C ASN A 351 3.68 -1.04 11.44
N LYS A 352 4.20 0.17 11.66
CA LYS A 352 4.24 0.80 13.00
C LYS A 352 3.48 2.12 13.09
N THR A 353 3.42 2.89 12.00
CA THR A 353 2.87 4.26 12.00
C THR A 353 1.87 4.48 10.88
N SER A 354 1.03 3.48 10.60
CA SER A 354 -0.02 3.58 9.60
C SER A 354 -1.32 2.91 10.06
N VAL A 355 -2.37 3.22 9.34
CA VAL A 355 -3.60 2.44 9.29
C VAL A 355 -3.89 2.09 7.84
N ILE A 356 -4.48 0.93 7.60
CA ILE A 356 -4.90 0.56 6.25
C ILE A 356 -5.98 1.56 5.81
N GLN A 357 -5.76 2.18 4.65
CA GLN A 357 -6.75 3.08 4.08
C GLN A 357 -8.05 2.34 3.87
N PRO A 358 -9.18 2.86 4.39
CA PRO A 358 -10.47 2.22 4.19
C PRO A 358 -10.79 2.06 2.71
N THR A 359 -11.35 0.91 2.35
CA THR A 359 -11.71 0.55 0.97
C THR A 359 -13.22 0.56 0.75
N VAL A 360 -13.98 0.91 1.77
CA VAL A 360 -15.44 1.07 1.70
C VAL A 360 -15.83 2.29 0.86
N THR A 361 -17.01 2.25 0.26
CA THR A 361 -17.45 3.28 -0.71
C THR A 361 -17.47 4.69 -0.13
N GLY A 362 -17.81 4.85 1.13
CA GLY A 362 -17.83 6.16 1.81
C GLY A 362 -16.48 6.87 1.86
N MET A 363 -15.38 6.14 1.75
CA MET A 363 -14.06 6.75 1.72
C MET A 363 -13.85 7.66 0.51
N ASN A 364 -14.48 7.35 -0.60
CA ASN A 364 -14.41 8.18 -1.81
C ASN A 364 -15.03 9.57 -1.61
N ASP A 365 -16.03 9.67 -0.74
CA ASP A 365 -16.72 10.92 -0.45
C ASP A 365 -15.98 11.82 0.54
N TYR A 366 -14.96 11.28 1.20
CA TYR A 366 -14.16 11.99 2.20
C TYR A 366 -13.18 13.00 1.60
N TRP A 367 -12.59 12.68 0.45
CA TRP A 367 -11.42 13.41 -0.07
C TRP A 367 -11.70 14.86 -0.43
N THR A 368 -12.82 15.16 -1.06
CA THR A 368 -13.17 16.54 -1.45
C THR A 368 -13.46 17.44 -0.24
N PRO A 369 -14.31 17.04 0.72
CA PRO A 369 -14.47 17.80 1.96
C PRO A 369 -13.17 17.98 2.76
N ALA A 370 -12.36 16.94 2.84
CA ALA A 370 -11.07 16.99 3.53
C ALA A 370 -10.11 18.00 2.89
N GLN A 371 -10.01 17.99 1.55
CA GLN A 371 -9.19 18.95 0.82
C GLN A 371 -9.68 20.39 1.02
N ASN A 372 -10.98 20.64 0.97
CA ASN A 372 -11.56 21.95 1.20
C ASN A 372 -11.29 22.44 2.62
N PHE A 373 -11.42 21.56 3.60
CA PHE A 373 -11.12 21.88 5.00
C PHE A 373 -9.63 22.18 5.21
N ALA A 374 -8.75 21.39 4.62
CA ALA A 374 -7.32 21.61 4.67
C ALA A 374 -6.91 22.96 4.06
N LYS A 375 -7.50 23.32 2.93
CA LYS A 375 -7.30 24.65 2.31
C LYS A 375 -7.76 25.78 3.23
N ALA A 376 -8.90 25.61 3.90
CA ALA A 376 -9.40 26.59 4.87
C ALA A 376 -8.45 26.77 6.06
N ILE A 377 -7.81 25.69 6.52
CA ILE A 377 -6.77 25.76 7.56
C ILE A 377 -5.56 26.55 7.05
N VAL A 378 -5.04 26.21 5.88
CA VAL A 378 -3.87 26.86 5.28
C VAL A 378 -4.12 28.34 5.00
N ASN A 379 -5.33 28.70 4.58
CA ASN A 379 -5.71 30.09 4.26
C ASN A 379 -6.04 30.95 5.50
N GLY A 380 -6.01 30.38 6.70
CA GLY A 380 -6.29 31.09 7.93
C GLY A 380 -7.78 31.28 8.23
N GLU A 381 -8.68 30.64 7.49
CA GLU A 381 -10.13 30.65 7.76
C GLU A 381 -10.47 29.81 8.99
N VAL A 382 -9.70 28.76 9.24
CA VAL A 382 -9.78 27.95 10.46
C VAL A 382 -8.69 28.42 11.41
N THR A 383 -9.09 28.81 12.62
CA THR A 383 -8.22 29.32 13.68
C THR A 383 -8.36 28.48 14.94
N ALA A 384 -7.49 28.68 15.92
CA ALA A 384 -7.64 28.03 17.22
C ALA A 384 -8.99 28.35 17.88
N ASP A 385 -9.51 29.57 17.70
CA ASP A 385 -10.75 30.01 18.33
C ASP A 385 -12.01 29.40 17.68
N ASN A 386 -12.01 29.19 16.37
CA ASN A 386 -13.14 28.61 15.64
C ASN A 386 -12.98 27.14 15.30
N ALA A 387 -11.90 26.48 15.75
CA ALA A 387 -11.58 25.10 15.37
C ALA A 387 -12.70 24.12 15.71
N GLU A 388 -13.36 24.27 16.87
CA GLU A 388 -14.46 23.38 17.26
C GLU A 388 -15.62 23.46 16.27
N ALA A 389 -16.11 24.70 15.98
CA ALA A 389 -17.22 24.90 15.06
C ALA A 389 -16.89 24.47 13.62
N LYS A 390 -15.69 24.79 13.15
CA LYS A 390 -15.23 24.42 11.80
C LYS A 390 -15.02 22.91 11.64
N THR A 391 -14.52 22.24 12.66
CA THR A 391 -14.39 20.77 12.66
C THR A 391 -15.77 20.11 12.63
N LEU A 392 -16.72 20.62 13.37
CA LEU A 392 -18.10 20.14 13.35
C LEU A 392 -18.74 20.30 11.96
N ASP A 393 -18.55 21.47 11.33
CA ASP A 393 -19.03 21.72 9.96
C ASP A 393 -18.41 20.73 8.97
N PHE A 394 -17.12 20.46 9.08
CA PHE A 394 -16.42 19.47 8.27
C PHE A 394 -16.98 18.06 8.50
N TYR A 395 -17.21 17.67 9.74
CA TYR A 395 -17.77 16.37 10.09
C TYR A 395 -19.17 16.16 9.50
N ASN A 396 -19.97 17.21 9.41
CA ASN A 396 -21.37 17.17 8.95
C ASN A 396 -21.53 17.25 7.42
N GLN A 397 -20.44 17.35 6.66
CA GLN A 397 -20.47 17.31 5.19
C GLN A 397 -20.47 15.84 4.68
#